data_3a64a8a98aa027901eea8cd81ac8bcef
#
_entry.id   3a64a8a98aa027901eea8cd81ac8bcef
#
_cell.length_a   1.000
_cell.length_b   1.000
_cell.length_c   1.000
_cell.angle_alpha   90.00
_cell.angle_beta   90.00
_cell.angle_gamma   90.00
#
_symmetry.space_group_name_H-M   'P 1'
#
loop_
_entity.id
_entity.type
_entity.pdbx_description
1 polymer ?
#
loop_
_entity_poly.entity_id
_entity_poly.type
_entity_poly.pdbx_seq_one_letter_code
_entity_poly.pdbx_strand_id
1 'polypeptide(L)'
;MNSSWDTLKILSDPTRLRLIALVMREELSVAELQEILGMGQSRISSQLALLRQASLVVDRRDGKKAYYSLRPHLPAGQLALVRAAVESVAELDALAEDGRHLDRVLAKRRRVSEQYFNLIAGRLGRNHCPGRSWEAIGRLALRLVPQIVVADLGAGEGLISQLIARNAKQVWCIDNSPRMVEVGTELARKNDLTNLTYKPGDIEQVPLADESVDLAILSQALHHARHPQKAVDEAHRILRPGGQLLVLELAEHGFEKARELYADLWLGFKESALEGFLKKARFIKIEVAPVSKEAVEPHFETILASGTKA
;
A
#
# COMPACT_ATOMS: atom_id res chain seq x y z
N MET A 1 -3.62 42.97 8.54
CA MET A 1 -2.76 42.88 7.31
C MET A 1 -1.47 43.61 7.66
N ASN A 2 -0.33 42.91 7.71
CA ASN A 2 0.95 43.61 7.86
C ASN A 2 1.23 44.40 6.58
N SER A 3 1.53 45.72 6.74
CA SER A 3 1.83 46.55 5.59
C SER A 3 3.18 46.20 4.96
N SER A 4 3.41 46.58 3.70
CA SER A 4 4.74 46.48 3.07
C SER A 4 5.83 47.15 3.88
N TRP A 5 5.48 48.19 4.59
CA TRP A 5 6.37 48.91 5.50
C TRP A 5 6.79 48.08 6.71
N ASP A 6 5.86 47.29 7.30
CA ASP A 6 6.18 46.39 8.40
C ASP A 6 7.10 45.26 7.93
N THR A 7 6.88 44.78 6.72
CA THR A 7 7.76 43.78 6.09
C THR A 7 9.19 44.33 5.92
N LEU A 8 9.35 45.54 5.42
CA LEU A 8 10.67 46.17 5.28
C LEU A 8 11.38 46.35 6.63
N LYS A 9 10.67 46.82 7.67
CA LYS A 9 11.23 46.92 9.03
C LYS A 9 11.69 45.56 9.58
N ILE A 10 10.94 44.51 9.35
CA ILE A 10 11.33 43.17 9.79
C ILE A 10 12.56 42.68 9.03
N LEU A 11 12.65 42.93 7.75
CA LEU A 11 13.77 42.48 6.91
C LEU A 11 15.04 43.35 7.06
N SER A 12 15.00 44.51 7.75
CA SER A 12 16.18 45.35 7.96
C SER A 12 17.22 44.77 8.95
N ASP A 13 16.92 43.68 9.64
CA ASP A 13 17.87 43.03 10.55
C ASP A 13 18.65 41.92 9.82
N PRO A 14 19.99 41.92 9.88
CA PRO A 14 20.81 40.94 9.18
C PRO A 14 20.53 39.48 9.59
N THR A 15 20.24 39.24 10.87
CA THR A 15 19.93 37.87 11.34
C THR A 15 18.61 37.38 10.74
N ARG A 16 17.59 38.23 10.66
CA ARG A 16 16.30 37.87 10.05
C ARG A 16 16.42 37.65 8.55
N LEU A 17 17.23 38.45 7.84
CA LEU A 17 17.52 38.22 6.42
C LEU A 17 18.19 36.87 6.18
N ARG A 18 19.20 36.50 6.98
CA ARG A 18 19.86 35.21 6.89
C ARG A 18 18.88 34.09 7.15
N LEU A 19 18.02 34.17 8.17
CA LEU A 19 16.98 33.18 8.46
C LEU A 19 15.99 33.03 7.29
N ILE A 20 15.49 34.13 6.76
CA ILE A 20 14.57 34.13 5.61
C ILE A 20 15.24 33.51 4.38
N ALA A 21 16.47 33.86 4.05
CA ALA A 21 17.21 33.29 2.93
C ALA A 21 17.33 31.76 3.03
N LEU A 22 17.53 31.23 4.22
CA LEU A 22 17.60 29.78 4.49
C LEU A 22 16.23 29.11 4.36
N VAL A 23 15.19 29.62 5.04
CA VAL A 23 13.85 29.01 5.06
C VAL A 23 13.06 29.22 3.76
N MET A 24 13.53 30.07 2.86
CA MET A 24 13.05 30.16 1.48
C MET A 24 13.52 28.97 0.64
N ARG A 25 14.69 28.43 0.94
CA ARG A 25 15.30 27.32 0.17
C ARG A 25 14.83 25.99 0.67
N GLU A 26 14.67 25.83 2.01
CA GLU A 26 14.39 24.53 2.62
C GLU A 26 13.65 24.70 3.96
N GLU A 27 12.81 23.73 4.33
CA GLU A 27 12.21 23.65 5.66
C GLU A 27 13.26 23.17 6.67
N LEU A 28 13.53 23.99 7.71
CA LEU A 28 14.64 23.78 8.65
C LEU A 28 14.17 23.80 10.10
N SER A 29 14.70 22.89 10.91
CA SER A 29 14.51 22.88 12.36
C SER A 29 15.40 23.94 13.05
N VAL A 30 15.03 24.33 14.28
CA VAL A 30 15.84 25.26 15.08
C VAL A 30 17.28 24.74 15.27
N ALA A 31 17.45 23.43 15.49
CA ALA A 31 18.77 22.82 15.64
C ALA A 31 19.63 22.95 14.37
N GLU A 32 19.03 22.77 13.20
CA GLU A 32 19.73 22.94 11.91
C GLU A 32 20.06 24.40 11.64
N LEU A 33 19.15 25.31 11.95
CA LEU A 33 19.43 26.75 11.87
C LEU A 33 20.57 27.15 12.81
N GLN A 34 20.68 26.58 14.01
CA GLN A 34 21.83 26.76 14.90
C GLN A 34 23.13 26.25 14.25
N GLU A 35 23.11 25.04 13.67
CA GLU A 35 24.26 24.45 13.00
C GLU A 35 24.72 25.30 11.80
N ILE A 36 23.78 25.85 11.02
CA ILE A 36 24.06 26.64 9.83
C ILE A 36 24.60 28.04 10.22
N LEU A 37 23.93 28.74 11.14
CA LEU A 37 24.20 30.14 11.45
C LEU A 37 25.29 30.33 12.52
N GLY A 38 25.65 29.26 13.24
CA GLY A 38 26.56 29.36 14.40
C GLY A 38 26.00 30.18 15.57
N MET A 39 24.67 30.23 15.71
CA MET A 39 23.98 31.05 16.69
C MET A 39 23.31 30.25 17.80
N GLY A 40 23.17 30.83 18.99
CA GLY A 40 22.46 30.16 20.10
C GLY A 40 20.94 30.03 19.85
N GLN A 41 20.34 28.97 20.40
CA GLN A 41 18.93 28.65 20.25
C GLN A 41 17.98 29.80 20.61
N SER A 42 18.20 30.48 21.73
CA SER A 42 17.34 31.56 22.20
C SER A 42 17.29 32.73 21.21
N ARG A 43 18.43 33.10 20.61
CA ARG A 43 18.51 34.11 19.58
C ARG A 43 17.75 33.75 18.32
N ILE A 44 17.94 32.52 17.82
CA ILE A 44 17.24 32.04 16.65
C ILE A 44 15.73 31.98 16.90
N SER A 45 15.31 31.39 18.03
CA SER A 45 13.89 31.24 18.38
C SER A 45 13.19 32.59 18.52
N SER A 46 13.84 33.61 19.12
CA SER A 46 13.28 34.96 19.22
C SER A 46 13.13 35.65 17.86
N GLN A 47 14.11 35.49 16.95
CA GLN A 47 14.01 36.05 15.60
C GLN A 47 12.96 35.31 14.74
N LEU A 48 12.85 34.01 14.85
CA LEU A 48 11.78 33.21 14.19
C LEU A 48 10.40 33.61 14.71
N ALA A 49 10.25 33.91 16.01
CA ALA A 49 8.99 34.40 16.57
C ALA A 49 8.57 35.73 15.94
N LEU A 50 9.50 36.64 15.76
CA LEU A 50 9.23 37.94 15.08
C LEU A 50 8.84 37.73 13.60
N LEU A 51 9.54 36.86 12.88
CA LEU A 51 9.22 36.52 11.50
C LEU A 51 7.84 35.86 11.37
N ARG A 52 7.49 35.01 12.33
CA ARG A 52 6.16 34.35 12.38
C ARG A 52 5.06 35.36 12.72
N GLN A 53 5.30 36.28 13.67
CA GLN A 53 4.35 37.36 14.01
C GLN A 53 4.11 38.29 12.80
N ALA A 54 5.16 38.55 12.01
CA ALA A 54 5.06 39.26 10.74
C ALA A 54 4.40 38.42 9.61
N SER A 55 4.02 37.18 9.89
CA SER A 55 3.41 36.26 8.92
C SER A 55 4.29 35.92 7.69
N LEU A 56 5.61 36.04 7.83
CA LEU A 56 6.58 35.70 6.77
C LEU A 56 6.99 34.26 6.82
N VAL A 57 7.00 33.62 7.98
CA VAL A 57 7.32 32.21 8.15
C VAL A 57 6.18 31.46 8.84
N VAL A 58 6.12 30.16 8.61
CA VAL A 58 5.24 29.22 9.31
C VAL A 58 6.08 28.16 9.99
N ASP A 59 5.54 27.56 11.04
CA ASP A 59 6.13 26.41 11.69
C ASP A 59 5.24 25.17 11.54
N ARG A 60 5.87 24.02 11.35
CA ARG A 60 5.27 22.69 11.39
C ARG A 60 5.93 21.90 12.51
N ARG A 61 5.13 21.27 13.35
CA ARG A 61 5.64 20.38 14.40
C ARG A 61 5.69 18.93 13.91
N ASP A 62 6.79 18.27 14.29
CA ASP A 62 7.01 16.86 14.05
C ASP A 62 7.65 16.24 15.30
N GLY A 63 6.83 15.60 16.12
CA GLY A 63 7.21 15.16 17.45
C GLY A 63 7.69 16.33 18.33
N LYS A 64 8.91 16.25 18.82
CA LYS A 64 9.54 17.29 19.65
C LYS A 64 10.22 18.41 18.84
N LYS A 65 10.26 18.31 17.52
CA LYS A 65 10.93 19.29 16.65
C LYS A 65 9.92 20.23 16.03
N ALA A 66 10.31 21.50 15.88
CA ALA A 66 9.60 22.50 15.09
C ALA A 66 10.44 22.84 13.86
N TYR A 67 9.85 22.74 12.69
CA TYR A 67 10.45 23.08 11.41
C TYR A 67 9.85 24.37 10.89
N TYR A 68 10.66 25.23 10.34
CA TYR A 68 10.27 26.53 9.84
C TYR A 68 10.50 26.62 8.33
N SER A 69 9.54 27.19 7.62
CA SER A 69 9.61 27.48 6.19
C SER A 69 9.02 28.84 5.87
N LEU A 70 9.34 29.38 4.71
CA LEU A 70 8.65 30.56 4.21
C LEU A 70 7.15 30.26 4.12
N ARG A 71 6.31 31.23 4.51
CA ARG A 71 4.85 31.04 4.46
C ARG A 71 4.40 30.77 3.02
N PRO A 72 3.67 29.69 2.76
CA PRO A 72 3.06 29.43 1.47
C PRO A 72 2.07 30.55 1.11
N HIS A 73 2.00 30.89 -0.17
CA HIS A 73 1.04 31.89 -0.69
C HIS A 73 1.15 33.29 -0.02
N LEU A 74 2.38 33.76 0.20
CA LEU A 74 2.58 35.17 0.56
C LEU A 74 1.95 36.07 -0.51
N PRO A 75 1.33 37.23 -0.11
CA PRO A 75 0.90 38.23 -1.06
C PRO A 75 2.03 38.63 -2.01
N ALA A 76 1.73 38.84 -3.29
CA ALA A 76 2.75 39.06 -4.33
C ALA A 76 3.71 40.18 -3.99
N GLY A 77 3.21 41.28 -3.43
CA GLY A 77 4.04 42.42 -2.99
C GLY A 77 4.99 42.07 -1.84
N GLN A 78 4.53 41.26 -0.86
CA GLN A 78 5.41 40.82 0.23
C GLN A 78 6.48 39.84 -0.26
N LEU A 79 6.12 38.92 -1.14
CA LEU A 79 7.06 37.96 -1.73
C LEU A 79 8.13 38.71 -2.57
N ALA A 80 7.73 39.71 -3.34
CA ALA A 80 8.65 40.54 -4.11
C ALA A 80 9.65 41.29 -3.20
N LEU A 81 9.17 41.88 -2.09
CA LEU A 81 10.03 42.54 -1.10
C LEU A 81 11.01 41.55 -0.43
N VAL A 82 10.53 40.38 -0.04
CA VAL A 82 11.39 39.33 0.56
C VAL A 82 12.49 38.93 -0.41
N ARG A 83 12.15 38.66 -1.67
CA ARG A 83 13.13 38.27 -2.71
C ARG A 83 14.15 39.42 -2.93
N ALA A 84 13.69 40.61 -3.17
CA ALA A 84 14.57 41.79 -3.38
C ALA A 84 15.50 42.04 -2.18
N ALA A 85 15.00 41.90 -0.94
CA ALA A 85 15.82 42.04 0.24
C ALA A 85 16.91 40.96 0.36
N VAL A 86 16.59 39.69 0.02
CA VAL A 86 17.58 38.60 0.03
C VAL A 86 18.59 38.79 -1.11
N GLU A 87 18.13 39.14 -2.32
CA GLU A 87 19.00 39.38 -3.48
C GLU A 87 19.96 40.57 -3.25
N SER A 88 19.50 41.67 -2.61
CA SER A 88 20.31 42.85 -2.33
C SER A 88 21.49 42.59 -1.40
N VAL A 89 21.48 41.50 -0.65
CA VAL A 89 22.53 41.08 0.28
C VAL A 89 23.21 39.77 -0.12
N ALA A 90 22.93 39.25 -1.31
CA ALA A 90 23.43 37.95 -1.79
C ALA A 90 24.97 37.88 -1.86
N GLU A 91 25.63 39.04 -2.06
CA GLU A 91 27.10 39.16 -2.13
C GLU A 91 27.78 39.17 -0.75
N LEU A 92 27.03 39.21 0.35
CA LEU A 92 27.61 39.12 1.68
C LEU A 92 28.21 37.75 1.95
N ASP A 93 29.47 37.71 2.34
CA ASP A 93 30.21 36.49 2.69
C ASP A 93 29.42 35.57 3.64
N ALA A 94 28.69 36.16 4.60
CA ALA A 94 27.88 35.45 5.55
C ALA A 94 26.75 34.62 4.90
N LEU A 95 26.08 35.14 3.85
CA LEU A 95 25.04 34.38 3.15
C LEU A 95 25.63 33.25 2.28
N ALA A 96 26.78 33.47 1.66
CA ALA A 96 27.50 32.46 0.92
C ALA A 96 27.95 31.32 1.85
N GLU A 97 28.40 31.65 3.06
CA GLU A 97 28.79 30.69 4.09
C GLU A 97 27.57 29.90 4.60
N ASP A 98 26.48 30.58 4.91
CA ASP A 98 25.21 29.95 5.29
C ASP A 98 24.72 28.96 4.23
N GLY A 99 24.83 29.31 2.94
CA GLY A 99 24.51 28.44 1.83
C GLY A 99 25.35 27.15 1.82
N ARG A 100 26.68 27.28 2.03
CA ARG A 100 27.55 26.09 2.13
C ARG A 100 27.23 25.22 3.34
N HIS A 101 26.87 25.82 4.48
CA HIS A 101 26.47 25.09 5.68
C HIS A 101 25.11 24.39 5.48
N LEU A 102 24.14 25.06 4.83
CA LEU A 102 22.87 24.44 4.44
C LEU A 102 23.10 23.19 3.59
N ASP A 103 23.94 23.28 2.56
CA ASP A 103 24.23 22.14 1.68
C ASP A 103 24.85 20.97 2.47
N ARG A 104 25.70 21.24 3.48
CA ARG A 104 26.23 20.20 4.39
C ARG A 104 25.13 19.55 5.24
N VAL A 105 24.22 20.33 5.80
CA VAL A 105 23.09 19.84 6.60
C VAL A 105 22.18 18.97 5.73
N LEU A 106 21.87 19.39 4.52
CA LEU A 106 21.06 18.62 3.58
C LEU A 106 21.76 17.32 3.13
N ALA A 107 23.08 17.37 2.89
CA ALA A 107 23.87 16.20 2.60
C ALA A 107 23.88 15.21 3.78
N LYS A 108 23.97 15.70 5.01
CA LYS A 108 23.89 14.89 6.24
C LYS A 108 22.51 14.20 6.35
N ARG A 109 21.40 14.91 6.10
CA ARG A 109 20.05 14.31 6.05
C ARG A 109 19.98 13.14 5.04
N ARG A 110 20.48 13.38 3.81
CA ARG A 110 20.50 12.35 2.76
C ARG A 110 21.33 11.15 3.15
N ARG A 111 22.53 11.34 3.70
CA ARG A 111 23.41 10.26 4.16
C ARG A 111 22.79 9.40 5.25
N VAL A 112 22.09 9.97 6.21
CA VAL A 112 21.40 9.22 7.28
C VAL A 112 20.35 8.30 6.70
N SER A 113 19.53 8.78 5.76
CA SER A 113 18.53 7.96 5.07
C SER A 113 19.19 6.87 4.23
N GLU A 114 20.21 7.21 3.44
CA GLU A 114 20.97 6.26 2.62
C GLU A 114 21.63 5.17 3.44
N GLN A 115 22.29 5.54 4.54
CA GLN A 115 22.93 4.57 5.45
C GLN A 115 21.91 3.62 6.07
N TYR A 116 20.75 4.13 6.48
CA TYR A 116 19.67 3.28 6.97
C TYR A 116 19.22 2.27 5.92
N PHE A 117 18.92 2.72 4.69
CA PHE A 117 18.48 1.82 3.62
C PHE A 117 19.58 0.84 3.18
N ASN A 118 20.85 1.26 3.16
CA ASN A 118 21.97 0.36 2.88
C ASN A 118 22.10 -0.73 3.94
N LEU A 119 21.87 -0.40 5.23
CA LEU A 119 21.94 -1.36 6.32
C LEU A 119 20.84 -2.43 6.24
N ILE A 120 19.65 -2.06 5.75
CA ILE A 120 18.49 -2.97 5.67
C ILE A 120 18.28 -3.56 4.27
N ALA A 121 19.12 -3.21 3.30
CA ALA A 121 19.04 -3.75 1.94
C ALA A 121 19.12 -5.29 1.98
N GLY A 122 18.26 -5.96 1.22
CA GLY A 122 18.13 -7.43 1.21
C GLY A 122 17.39 -8.02 2.42
N ARG A 123 17.00 -7.20 3.41
CA ARG A 123 16.25 -7.63 4.61
C ARG A 123 14.85 -7.04 4.68
N LEU A 124 14.49 -6.14 3.76
CA LEU A 124 13.22 -5.41 3.74
C LEU A 124 11.98 -6.34 3.67
N GLY A 125 12.11 -7.52 3.05
CA GLY A 125 11.03 -8.51 2.97
C GLY A 125 10.92 -9.42 4.20
N ARG A 126 11.95 -9.46 5.07
CA ARG A 126 12.01 -10.34 6.25
C ARG A 126 11.72 -9.60 7.56
N ASN A 127 11.89 -8.30 7.59
CA ASN A 127 11.69 -7.48 8.77
C ASN A 127 10.35 -6.76 8.70
N HIS A 128 9.75 -6.50 9.87
CA HIS A 128 8.57 -5.66 9.95
C HIS A 128 8.88 -4.26 9.40
N CYS A 129 8.29 -3.93 8.26
CA CYS A 129 8.27 -2.57 7.73
C CYS A 129 6.88 -1.99 7.93
N PRO A 130 6.72 -0.91 8.68
CA PRO A 130 5.43 -0.25 8.84
C PRO A 130 4.78 0.04 7.48
N GLY A 131 3.48 -0.26 7.35
CA GLY A 131 2.73 -0.07 6.11
C GLY A 131 2.91 -1.13 5.02
N ARG A 132 3.76 -2.14 5.20
CA ARG A 132 3.98 -3.26 4.25
C ARG A 132 3.28 -4.54 4.70
N SER A 133 2.02 -4.47 5.09
CA SER A 133 1.22 -5.68 5.30
C SER A 133 0.84 -6.30 3.95
N TRP A 134 0.62 -7.63 3.92
CA TRP A 134 0.12 -8.31 2.73
C TRP A 134 -1.22 -7.70 2.26
N GLU A 135 -2.06 -7.26 3.18
CA GLU A 135 -3.32 -6.59 2.88
C GLU A 135 -3.12 -5.25 2.15
N ALA A 136 -2.19 -4.42 2.61
CA ALA A 136 -1.87 -3.15 1.96
C ALA A 136 -1.32 -3.37 0.54
N ILE A 137 -0.43 -4.35 0.36
CA ILE A 137 0.10 -4.73 -0.95
C ILE A 137 -1.00 -5.29 -1.85
N GLY A 138 -1.88 -6.15 -1.32
CA GLY A 138 -3.03 -6.69 -2.04
C GLY A 138 -3.97 -5.58 -2.52
N ARG A 139 -4.29 -4.61 -1.67
CA ARG A 139 -5.12 -3.44 -2.04
C ARG A 139 -4.47 -2.58 -3.12
N LEU A 140 -3.14 -2.41 -3.09
CA LEU A 140 -2.42 -1.72 -4.16
C LEU A 140 -2.51 -2.51 -5.48
N ALA A 141 -2.25 -3.81 -5.45
CA ALA A 141 -2.28 -4.67 -6.64
C ALA A 141 -3.68 -4.70 -7.29
N LEU A 142 -4.75 -4.74 -6.49
CA LEU A 142 -6.12 -4.70 -6.99
C LEU A 142 -6.46 -3.42 -7.75
N ARG A 143 -5.78 -2.30 -7.48
CA ARG A 143 -5.97 -1.06 -8.26
C ARG A 143 -5.41 -1.13 -9.67
N LEU A 144 -4.60 -2.12 -9.97
CA LEU A 144 -4.02 -2.35 -11.30
C LEU A 144 -4.96 -3.17 -12.23
N VAL A 145 -6.00 -3.81 -11.66
CA VAL A 145 -6.96 -4.62 -12.42
C VAL A 145 -8.28 -3.86 -12.65
N PRO A 146 -8.98 -4.12 -13.78
CA PRO A 146 -10.27 -3.50 -14.06
C PRO A 146 -11.33 -3.96 -13.06
N GLN A 147 -12.43 -3.20 -12.94
CA GLN A 147 -13.59 -3.59 -12.15
C GLN A 147 -14.38 -4.67 -12.87
N ILE A 148 -14.32 -5.89 -12.36
CA ILE A 148 -14.91 -7.10 -12.94
C ILE A 148 -15.89 -7.77 -11.99
N VAL A 149 -16.68 -8.70 -12.50
CA VAL A 149 -17.54 -9.59 -11.71
C VAL A 149 -16.77 -10.85 -11.34
N VAL A 150 -16.68 -11.16 -10.06
CA VAL A 150 -15.90 -12.26 -9.51
C VAL A 150 -16.81 -13.28 -8.82
N ALA A 151 -16.51 -14.57 -8.95
CA ALA A 151 -17.04 -15.63 -8.12
C ALA A 151 -15.91 -16.24 -7.28
N ASP A 152 -16.07 -16.30 -5.98
CA ASP A 152 -15.20 -16.99 -5.03
C ASP A 152 -15.92 -18.28 -4.62
N LEU A 153 -15.37 -19.41 -5.03
CA LEU A 153 -15.97 -20.75 -4.89
C LEU A 153 -15.32 -21.48 -3.71
N GLY A 154 -16.10 -21.76 -2.67
CA GLY A 154 -15.60 -22.19 -1.37
C GLY A 154 -15.03 -21.00 -0.58
N ALA A 155 -15.77 -19.89 -0.56
CA ALA A 155 -15.27 -18.61 -0.04
C ALA A 155 -14.98 -18.60 1.47
N GLY A 156 -15.51 -19.55 2.24
CA GLY A 156 -15.42 -19.55 3.69
C GLY A 156 -15.96 -18.23 4.29
N GLU A 157 -15.24 -17.63 5.21
CA GLU A 157 -15.57 -16.31 5.78
C GLU A 157 -15.28 -15.12 4.83
N GLY A 158 -14.71 -15.39 3.65
CA GLY A 158 -14.50 -14.41 2.59
C GLY A 158 -13.28 -13.51 2.76
N LEU A 159 -12.19 -14.01 3.28
CA LEU A 159 -10.96 -13.24 3.47
C LEU A 159 -10.50 -12.58 2.14
N ILE A 160 -10.42 -13.37 1.07
CA ILE A 160 -10.02 -12.92 -0.26
C ILE A 160 -11.15 -12.10 -0.89
N SER A 161 -12.40 -12.58 -0.79
CA SER A 161 -13.58 -11.91 -1.32
C SER A 161 -13.73 -10.48 -0.81
N GLN A 162 -13.56 -10.25 0.49
CA GLN A 162 -13.66 -8.91 1.09
C GLN A 162 -12.54 -7.97 0.60
N LEU A 163 -11.36 -8.51 0.34
CA LEU A 163 -10.26 -7.74 -0.24
C LEU A 163 -10.58 -7.33 -1.68
N ILE A 164 -11.04 -8.29 -2.49
CA ILE A 164 -11.39 -8.10 -3.91
C ILE A 164 -12.57 -7.16 -4.06
N ALA A 165 -13.59 -7.27 -3.21
CA ALA A 165 -14.81 -6.43 -3.25
C ALA A 165 -14.50 -4.93 -3.18
N ARG A 166 -13.38 -4.53 -2.61
CA ARG A 166 -12.97 -3.11 -2.54
C ARG A 166 -12.64 -2.49 -3.91
N ASN A 167 -12.50 -3.31 -4.95
CA ASN A 167 -12.26 -2.84 -6.32
C ASN A 167 -13.16 -3.51 -7.37
N ALA A 168 -13.71 -4.69 -7.09
CA ALA A 168 -14.56 -5.42 -8.02
C ALA A 168 -15.90 -4.71 -8.27
N LYS A 169 -16.53 -4.99 -9.41
CA LYS A 169 -17.91 -4.57 -9.71
C LYS A 169 -18.91 -5.32 -8.83
N GLN A 170 -18.74 -6.62 -8.70
CA GLN A 170 -19.55 -7.53 -7.89
C GLN A 170 -18.70 -8.73 -7.49
N VAL A 171 -18.89 -9.23 -6.27
CA VAL A 171 -18.29 -10.50 -5.80
C VAL A 171 -19.42 -11.42 -5.34
N TRP A 172 -19.48 -12.64 -5.92
CA TRP A 172 -20.33 -13.72 -5.51
C TRP A 172 -19.51 -14.71 -4.69
N CYS A 173 -19.86 -14.88 -3.43
CA CYS A 173 -19.24 -15.85 -2.53
C CYS A 173 -20.12 -17.09 -2.44
N ILE A 174 -19.62 -18.24 -2.83
CA ILE A 174 -20.33 -19.52 -2.76
C ILE A 174 -19.69 -20.38 -1.68
N ASP A 175 -20.48 -20.84 -0.73
CA ASP A 175 -20.02 -21.78 0.29
C ASP A 175 -21.15 -22.74 0.68
N ASN A 176 -20.81 -24.00 0.97
CA ASN A 176 -21.79 -25.01 1.35
C ASN A 176 -22.07 -25.06 2.84
N SER A 177 -21.27 -24.35 3.65
CA SER A 177 -21.49 -24.24 5.10
C SER A 177 -22.43 -23.07 5.41
N PRO A 178 -23.65 -23.30 5.96
CA PRO A 178 -24.54 -22.21 6.36
C PRO A 178 -23.90 -21.24 7.33
N ARG A 179 -23.01 -21.73 8.19
CA ARG A 179 -22.32 -20.90 9.18
C ARG A 179 -21.28 -19.98 8.53
N MET A 180 -20.54 -20.46 7.53
CA MET A 180 -19.60 -19.62 6.75
C MET A 180 -20.35 -18.52 5.99
N VAL A 181 -21.48 -18.87 5.38
CA VAL A 181 -22.35 -17.90 4.68
C VAL A 181 -22.88 -16.83 5.65
N GLU A 182 -23.32 -17.21 6.85
CA GLU A 182 -23.79 -16.27 7.86
C GLU A 182 -22.68 -15.32 8.31
N VAL A 183 -21.53 -15.87 8.73
CA VAL A 183 -20.38 -15.08 9.23
C VAL A 183 -19.84 -14.17 8.14
N GLY A 184 -19.66 -14.69 6.92
CA GLY A 184 -19.16 -13.89 5.80
C GLY A 184 -20.09 -12.76 5.41
N THR A 185 -21.41 -12.99 5.46
CA THR A 185 -22.43 -11.95 5.21
C THR A 185 -22.37 -10.85 6.28
N GLU A 186 -22.21 -11.24 7.56
CA GLU A 186 -22.09 -10.27 8.65
C GLU A 186 -20.81 -9.44 8.53
N LEU A 187 -19.69 -10.06 8.21
CA LEU A 187 -18.41 -9.39 7.96
C LEU A 187 -18.49 -8.42 6.76
N ALA A 188 -19.14 -8.81 5.68
CA ALA A 188 -19.37 -7.93 4.53
C ALA A 188 -20.16 -6.68 4.94
N ARG A 189 -21.25 -6.86 5.69
CA ARG A 189 -22.06 -5.76 6.22
C ARG A 189 -21.26 -4.84 7.16
N LYS A 190 -20.46 -5.41 8.07
CA LYS A 190 -19.61 -4.67 9.02
C LYS A 190 -18.55 -3.83 8.30
N ASN A 191 -18.08 -4.29 7.15
CA ASN A 191 -17.06 -3.63 6.33
C ASN A 191 -17.63 -2.77 5.19
N ASP A 192 -18.95 -2.51 5.19
CA ASP A 192 -19.68 -1.69 4.19
C ASP A 192 -19.47 -2.16 2.74
N LEU A 193 -19.35 -3.48 2.52
CA LEU A 193 -19.14 -4.09 1.21
C LEU A 193 -20.50 -4.45 0.57
N THR A 194 -21.15 -3.46 -0.05
CA THR A 194 -22.48 -3.62 -0.67
C THR A 194 -22.46 -4.41 -1.98
N ASN A 195 -21.29 -4.59 -2.58
CA ASN A 195 -21.05 -5.33 -3.82
C ASN A 195 -20.52 -6.76 -3.58
N LEU A 196 -20.63 -7.28 -2.35
CA LEU A 196 -20.28 -8.65 -1.99
C LEU A 196 -21.55 -9.37 -1.52
N THR A 197 -21.84 -10.51 -2.11
CA THR A 197 -23.06 -11.29 -1.82
C THR A 197 -22.73 -12.75 -1.64
N TYR A 198 -23.12 -13.31 -0.51
CA TYR A 198 -23.05 -14.76 -0.25
C TYR A 198 -24.28 -15.49 -0.79
N LYS A 199 -24.04 -16.68 -1.37
CA LYS A 199 -25.08 -17.64 -1.75
C LYS A 199 -24.69 -19.01 -1.22
N PRO A 200 -25.54 -19.71 -0.47
CA PRO A 200 -25.30 -21.08 -0.11
C PRO A 200 -25.28 -21.95 -1.38
N GLY A 201 -24.27 -22.81 -1.50
CA GLY A 201 -24.13 -23.68 -2.67
C GLY A 201 -22.88 -24.54 -2.62
N ASP A 202 -22.87 -25.60 -3.43
CA ASP A 202 -21.73 -26.48 -3.60
C ASP A 202 -20.88 -26.02 -4.79
N ILE A 203 -19.57 -26.09 -4.67
CA ILE A 203 -18.64 -25.76 -5.75
C ILE A 203 -18.74 -26.75 -6.93
N GLU A 204 -19.27 -27.95 -6.69
CA GLU A 204 -19.56 -28.94 -7.73
C GLU A 204 -20.93 -28.70 -8.42
N GLN A 205 -21.73 -27.74 -7.93
CA GLN A 205 -23.01 -27.32 -8.51
C GLN A 205 -23.29 -25.86 -8.14
N VAL A 206 -22.61 -24.95 -8.80
CA VAL A 206 -22.58 -23.51 -8.46
C VAL A 206 -23.93 -22.83 -8.79
N PRO A 207 -24.58 -22.13 -7.83
CA PRO A 207 -25.88 -21.49 -8.01
C PRO A 207 -25.78 -20.13 -8.75
N LEU A 208 -24.99 -20.09 -9.81
CA LEU A 208 -24.83 -18.95 -10.72
C LEU A 208 -25.17 -19.37 -12.15
N ALA A 209 -25.67 -18.41 -12.93
CA ALA A 209 -25.97 -18.63 -14.34
C ALA A 209 -24.69 -18.86 -15.16
N ASP A 210 -24.83 -19.53 -16.31
CA ASP A 210 -23.76 -19.67 -17.29
C ASP A 210 -23.28 -18.27 -17.71
N GLU A 211 -21.97 -18.14 -17.96
CA GLU A 211 -21.35 -16.93 -18.52
C GLU A 211 -21.69 -15.65 -17.77
N SER A 212 -21.78 -15.72 -16.43
CA SER A 212 -22.21 -14.60 -15.59
C SER A 212 -21.05 -13.85 -14.91
N VAL A 213 -19.83 -14.42 -14.88
CA VAL A 213 -18.68 -13.85 -14.19
C VAL A 213 -17.46 -13.73 -15.11
N ASP A 214 -16.57 -12.80 -14.77
CA ASP A 214 -15.34 -12.53 -15.52
C ASP A 214 -14.14 -13.29 -14.92
N LEU A 215 -14.20 -13.57 -13.61
CA LEU A 215 -13.18 -14.28 -12.85
C LEU A 215 -13.83 -15.27 -11.90
N ALA A 216 -13.36 -16.49 -11.88
CA ALA A 216 -13.66 -17.49 -10.86
C ALA A 216 -12.41 -17.79 -10.02
N ILE A 217 -12.55 -17.95 -8.72
CA ILE A 217 -11.47 -18.26 -7.79
C ILE A 217 -11.84 -19.53 -7.01
N LEU A 218 -10.90 -20.45 -6.91
CA LEU A 218 -10.90 -21.58 -5.99
C LEU A 218 -9.66 -21.44 -5.11
N SER A 219 -9.83 -20.92 -3.90
CA SER A 219 -8.70 -20.68 -2.99
C SER A 219 -8.80 -21.59 -1.79
N GLN A 220 -7.91 -22.58 -1.71
CA GLN A 220 -7.89 -23.60 -0.65
C GLN A 220 -9.26 -24.30 -0.49
N ALA A 221 -9.93 -24.58 -1.60
CA ALA A 221 -11.28 -25.12 -1.61
C ALA A 221 -11.37 -26.46 -2.36
N LEU A 222 -10.52 -26.66 -3.37
CA LEU A 222 -10.61 -27.80 -4.26
C LEU A 222 -10.26 -29.13 -3.55
N HIS A 223 -9.37 -29.09 -2.55
CA HIS A 223 -9.00 -30.27 -1.76
C HIS A 223 -10.13 -30.75 -0.82
N HIS A 224 -11.19 -29.97 -0.63
CA HIS A 224 -12.42 -30.38 0.04
C HIS A 224 -13.50 -30.93 -0.90
N ALA A 225 -13.32 -30.79 -2.22
CA ALA A 225 -14.29 -31.29 -3.21
C ALA A 225 -14.26 -32.83 -3.30
N ARG A 226 -15.42 -33.42 -3.36
CA ARG A 226 -15.52 -34.87 -3.63
C ARG A 226 -15.03 -35.21 -5.03
N HIS A 227 -15.39 -34.35 -6.01
CA HIS A 227 -15.04 -34.48 -7.41
C HIS A 227 -14.40 -33.19 -7.92
N PRO A 228 -13.09 -32.99 -7.71
CA PRO A 228 -12.39 -31.75 -8.08
C PRO A 228 -12.62 -31.32 -9.55
N GLN A 229 -12.71 -32.28 -10.47
CA GLN A 229 -13.01 -32.03 -11.87
C GLN A 229 -14.34 -31.30 -12.06
N LYS A 230 -15.40 -31.71 -11.32
CA LYS A 230 -16.71 -31.05 -11.44
C LYS A 230 -16.66 -29.60 -10.97
N ALA A 231 -15.92 -29.29 -9.90
CA ALA A 231 -15.76 -27.90 -9.44
C ALA A 231 -15.06 -27.03 -10.51
N VAL A 232 -14.07 -27.59 -11.20
CA VAL A 232 -13.38 -26.90 -12.31
C VAL A 232 -14.31 -26.76 -13.53
N ASP A 233 -15.15 -27.78 -13.83
CA ASP A 233 -16.14 -27.72 -14.92
C ASP A 233 -17.22 -26.66 -14.62
N GLU A 234 -17.69 -26.54 -13.38
CA GLU A 234 -18.63 -25.52 -12.94
C GLU A 234 -18.03 -24.11 -13.01
N ALA A 235 -16.77 -23.96 -12.58
CA ALA A 235 -16.03 -22.70 -12.75
C ALA A 235 -15.96 -22.29 -14.24
N HIS A 236 -15.70 -23.26 -15.15
CA HIS A 236 -15.71 -23.00 -16.59
C HIS A 236 -17.12 -22.59 -17.08
N ARG A 237 -18.18 -23.28 -16.61
CA ARG A 237 -19.55 -22.98 -17.02
C ARG A 237 -19.95 -21.53 -16.70
N ILE A 238 -19.68 -21.07 -15.48
CA ILE A 238 -20.09 -19.74 -15.03
C ILE A 238 -19.23 -18.58 -15.59
N LEU A 239 -18.03 -18.88 -16.09
CA LEU A 239 -17.15 -17.88 -16.70
C LEU A 239 -17.68 -17.46 -18.08
N ARG A 240 -17.58 -16.18 -18.39
CA ARG A 240 -17.77 -15.64 -19.74
C ARG A 240 -16.63 -16.07 -20.66
N PRO A 241 -16.82 -16.10 -21.99
CA PRO A 241 -15.71 -16.20 -22.93
C PRO A 241 -14.64 -15.12 -22.62
N GLY A 242 -13.37 -15.53 -22.60
CA GLY A 242 -12.25 -14.67 -22.17
C GLY A 242 -12.08 -14.53 -20.65
N GLY A 243 -13.02 -15.04 -19.84
CA GLY A 243 -12.91 -15.04 -18.39
C GLY A 243 -11.84 -16.02 -17.88
N GLN A 244 -11.36 -15.79 -16.67
CA GLN A 244 -10.26 -16.57 -16.08
C GLN A 244 -10.69 -17.36 -14.87
N LEU A 245 -10.10 -18.55 -14.71
CA LEU A 245 -10.10 -19.30 -13.45
C LEU A 245 -8.72 -19.18 -12.79
N LEU A 246 -8.73 -18.89 -11.49
CA LEU A 246 -7.55 -18.96 -10.62
C LEU A 246 -7.79 -20.02 -9.55
N VAL A 247 -6.85 -20.96 -9.43
CA VAL A 247 -6.87 -22.01 -8.40
C VAL A 247 -5.63 -21.86 -7.55
N LEU A 248 -5.81 -21.55 -6.26
CA LEU A 248 -4.74 -21.49 -5.28
C LEU A 248 -4.89 -22.67 -4.35
N GLU A 249 -3.97 -23.64 -4.41
CA GLU A 249 -4.08 -24.92 -3.73
C GLU A 249 -2.79 -25.38 -3.08
N LEU A 250 -2.92 -26.32 -2.16
CA LEU A 250 -1.77 -27.04 -1.59
C LEU A 250 -1.15 -27.97 -2.64
N ALA A 251 0.19 -27.94 -2.71
CA ALA A 251 0.93 -29.00 -3.37
C ALA A 251 0.72 -30.32 -2.64
N GLU A 252 0.78 -31.44 -3.36
CA GLU A 252 0.68 -32.79 -2.77
C GLU A 252 1.68 -32.95 -1.61
N HIS A 253 1.19 -33.41 -0.47
CA HIS A 253 1.98 -33.57 0.75
C HIS A 253 1.64 -34.86 1.51
N GLY A 254 2.52 -35.29 2.40
CA GLY A 254 2.35 -36.52 3.19
C GLY A 254 1.81 -36.28 4.61
N PHE A 255 1.28 -35.12 4.94
CA PHE A 255 0.79 -34.82 6.28
C PHE A 255 -0.63 -35.35 6.49
N GLU A 256 -0.76 -36.67 6.77
CA GLU A 256 -2.03 -37.38 6.92
C GLU A 256 -2.97 -36.77 7.99
N LYS A 257 -2.41 -36.13 9.04
CA LYS A 257 -3.22 -35.46 10.07
C LYS A 257 -4.10 -34.33 9.52
N ALA A 258 -3.83 -33.80 8.33
CA ALA A 258 -4.65 -32.78 7.69
C ALA A 258 -6.11 -33.24 7.52
N ARG A 259 -6.31 -34.54 7.28
CA ARG A 259 -7.66 -35.12 7.16
C ARG A 259 -8.51 -34.96 8.44
N GLU A 260 -7.88 -35.07 9.61
CA GLU A 260 -8.55 -34.92 10.91
C GLU A 260 -8.60 -33.46 11.36
N LEU A 261 -7.51 -32.70 11.14
CA LEU A 261 -7.38 -31.33 11.64
C LEU A 261 -8.13 -30.32 10.76
N TYR A 262 -8.15 -30.54 9.45
CA TYR A 262 -8.68 -29.57 8.48
C TYR A 262 -9.81 -30.14 7.61
N ALA A 263 -10.19 -31.42 7.81
CA ALA A 263 -11.19 -32.11 7.02
C ALA A 263 -10.83 -32.25 5.53
N ASP A 264 -9.55 -32.34 5.21
CA ASP A 264 -9.06 -32.48 3.83
C ASP A 264 -9.46 -33.83 3.25
N LEU A 265 -10.12 -33.85 2.10
CA LEU A 265 -10.38 -35.06 1.33
C LEU A 265 -9.15 -35.45 0.49
N TRP A 266 -8.44 -34.43 -0.01
CA TRP A 266 -7.21 -34.60 -0.80
C TRP A 266 -6.05 -33.96 -0.06
N LEU A 267 -4.90 -34.61 -0.02
CA LEU A 267 -3.69 -34.06 0.60
C LEU A 267 -2.91 -33.20 -0.42
N GLY A 268 -3.57 -32.17 -0.94
CA GLY A 268 -3.04 -31.33 -2.01
C GLY A 268 -3.04 -31.99 -3.38
N PHE A 269 -2.47 -31.33 -4.36
CA PHE A 269 -2.46 -31.76 -5.75
C PHE A 269 -1.07 -31.61 -6.37
N LYS A 270 -0.74 -32.54 -7.31
CA LYS A 270 0.41 -32.33 -8.21
C LYS A 270 0.08 -31.26 -9.23
N GLU A 271 1.08 -30.50 -9.67
CA GLU A 271 0.93 -29.52 -10.75
C GLU A 271 0.28 -30.14 -11.99
N SER A 272 0.72 -31.36 -12.36
CA SER A 272 0.15 -32.10 -13.51
C SER A 272 -1.31 -32.50 -13.34
N ALA A 273 -1.79 -32.69 -12.10
CA ALA A 273 -3.19 -32.97 -11.83
C ALA A 273 -4.06 -31.70 -12.03
N LEU A 274 -3.61 -30.54 -11.49
CA LEU A 274 -4.30 -29.26 -11.69
C LEU A 274 -4.33 -28.90 -13.18
N GLU A 275 -3.22 -29.04 -13.88
CA GLU A 275 -3.15 -28.83 -15.33
C GLU A 275 -4.13 -29.76 -16.07
N GLY A 276 -4.21 -31.03 -15.65
CA GLY A 276 -5.13 -32.01 -16.20
C GLY A 276 -6.61 -31.66 -16.02
N PHE A 277 -7.00 -31.12 -14.84
CA PHE A 277 -8.36 -30.62 -14.58
C PHE A 277 -8.72 -29.48 -15.50
N LEU A 278 -7.82 -28.48 -15.63
CA LEU A 278 -8.03 -27.33 -16.49
C LEU A 278 -8.15 -27.72 -17.98
N LYS A 279 -7.27 -28.60 -18.45
CA LYS A 279 -7.33 -29.12 -19.86
C LYS A 279 -8.63 -29.84 -20.14
N LYS A 280 -9.08 -30.73 -19.23
CA LYS A 280 -10.35 -31.47 -19.38
C LYS A 280 -11.55 -30.52 -19.41
N ALA A 281 -11.53 -29.46 -18.62
CA ALA A 281 -12.55 -28.40 -18.62
C ALA A 281 -12.41 -27.44 -19.81
N ARG A 282 -11.49 -27.68 -20.77
CA ARG A 282 -11.27 -26.89 -21.98
C ARG A 282 -10.76 -25.45 -21.76
N PHE A 283 -10.08 -25.20 -20.66
CA PHE A 283 -9.34 -23.95 -20.50
C PHE A 283 -8.14 -23.89 -21.47
N ILE A 284 -7.83 -22.68 -21.91
CA ILE A 284 -6.64 -22.35 -22.72
C ILE A 284 -5.72 -21.46 -21.91
N LYS A 285 -4.49 -21.21 -22.38
CA LYS A 285 -3.46 -20.39 -21.68
C LYS A 285 -3.28 -20.84 -20.24
N ILE A 286 -3.14 -22.16 -20.06
CA ILE A 286 -3.00 -22.77 -18.74
C ILE A 286 -1.57 -22.52 -18.23
N GLU A 287 -1.47 -22.00 -17.01
CA GLU A 287 -0.22 -21.85 -16.28
C GLU A 287 -0.38 -22.48 -14.91
N VAL A 288 0.61 -23.27 -14.47
CA VAL A 288 0.63 -23.90 -13.15
C VAL A 288 2.04 -23.77 -12.59
N ALA A 289 2.17 -23.19 -11.40
CA ALA A 289 3.48 -23.03 -10.77
C ALA A 289 3.37 -22.97 -9.24
N PRO A 290 4.38 -23.45 -8.50
CA PRO A 290 4.50 -23.21 -7.07
C PRO A 290 4.76 -21.71 -6.84
N VAL A 291 4.06 -21.12 -5.86
CA VAL A 291 4.13 -19.67 -5.58
C VAL A 291 4.59 -19.35 -4.18
N SER A 292 4.47 -20.27 -3.23
CA SER A 292 4.86 -20.06 -1.85
C SER A 292 5.18 -21.37 -1.15
N LYS A 293 6.09 -21.30 -0.17
CA LYS A 293 6.38 -22.41 0.75
C LYS A 293 6.44 -21.86 2.16
N GLU A 294 5.74 -22.48 3.08
CA GLU A 294 5.71 -22.09 4.48
C GLU A 294 7.05 -22.34 5.17
N ALA A 295 7.45 -21.40 6.02
CA ALA A 295 8.68 -21.53 6.81
C ALA A 295 8.50 -22.44 8.03
N VAL A 296 7.25 -22.71 8.45
CA VAL A 296 6.88 -23.51 9.62
C VAL A 296 6.47 -24.91 9.19
N GLU A 297 6.84 -25.93 9.96
CA GLU A 297 6.40 -27.31 9.72
C GLU A 297 4.86 -27.40 9.70
N PRO A 298 4.30 -28.21 8.77
CA PRO A 298 4.92 -29.18 7.88
C PRO A 298 5.47 -28.63 6.56
N HIS A 299 5.74 -27.32 6.46
CA HIS A 299 6.28 -26.66 5.26
C HIS A 299 5.41 -26.81 4.02
N PHE A 300 4.12 -26.58 4.17
CA PHE A 300 3.20 -26.63 3.05
C PHE A 300 3.67 -25.74 1.90
N GLU A 301 3.56 -26.26 0.70
CA GLU A 301 3.82 -25.53 -0.53
C GLU A 301 2.49 -25.21 -1.22
N THR A 302 2.37 -24.01 -1.76
CA THR A 302 1.15 -23.55 -2.43
C THR A 302 1.40 -23.44 -3.92
N ILE A 303 0.48 -23.96 -4.72
CA ILE A 303 0.48 -23.90 -6.18
C ILE A 303 -0.61 -22.93 -6.62
N LEU A 304 -0.27 -22.06 -7.57
CA LEU A 304 -1.24 -21.26 -8.32
C LEU A 304 -1.39 -21.87 -9.71
N ALA A 305 -2.63 -22.23 -10.06
CA ALA A 305 -2.99 -22.62 -11.41
C ALA A 305 -3.96 -21.59 -12.00
N SER A 306 -3.82 -21.29 -13.27
CA SER A 306 -4.70 -20.38 -14.01
C SER A 306 -5.08 -20.94 -15.38
N GLY A 307 -6.23 -20.54 -15.89
CA GLY A 307 -6.69 -20.84 -17.23
C GLY A 307 -7.72 -19.84 -17.72
N THR A 308 -7.78 -19.64 -19.02
CA THR A 308 -8.74 -18.74 -19.69
C THR A 308 -9.80 -19.56 -20.41
N LYS A 309 -11.08 -19.22 -20.27
CA LYS A 309 -12.17 -19.78 -21.09
C LYS A 309 -12.06 -19.24 -22.51
N ALA A 310 -12.12 -20.12 -23.52
CA ALA A 310 -12.04 -19.73 -24.92
C ALA A 310 -13.23 -18.87 -25.38
#